data_e47479ce4d41467a994f4c0cddb5bd62
#
_entry.id   e47479ce4d41467a994f4c0cddb5bd62
#
_cell.length_a   1.000
_cell.length_b   1.000
_cell.length_c   1.000
_cell.angle_alpha   90.00
_cell.angle_beta   90.00
_cell.angle_gamma   90.00
#
_symmetry.space_group_name_H-M   'P 1'
#
loop_
_entity.id
_entity.type
_entity.pdbx_description
1 polymer ?
#
loop_
_entity_poly.entity_id
_entity_poly.type
_entity_poly.pdbx_seq_one_letter_code
_entity_poly.pdbx_strand_id
1 'polypeptide(L)'
;ELKVIIKKYSGRKAGNTESKFQNMVFVQGGKYQPSFADEEKEVFNIEVCKYPTTQKIWLEVMENNPSGFKGDNRPVETVSWWEALDYCNRLSEKYGLEPVYELSKSSEGTLMIKELREKIVSPDKANFKNTEGFRLPTEVEWEWFASGGQKAIEQGTFNYIYSGSNNIDEVAWYYENIGKFDDASTQEVGLKKSNQLGLYDCSGNVWEWCYDTIEFDENGDYKNIKNGNLYMYEAFDLSNTYRRVKGGSWGNGNKDCAIFHRGCNQAINVKEYFRYFGFRIVRTI
;
A
#
# COMPACT_ATOMS: atom_id res chain seq x y z
N GLU A 1 -4.63 -3.63 -41.67
CA GLU A 1 -3.66 -2.80 -40.91
C GLU A 1 -4.39 -2.12 -39.76
N LEU A 2 -4.26 -2.67 -38.58
CA LEU A 2 -4.71 -2.04 -37.33
C LEU A 2 -3.65 -1.02 -36.90
N LYS A 3 -3.93 0.26 -37.13
CA LYS A 3 -3.15 1.34 -36.54
C LYS A 3 -3.46 1.43 -35.05
N VAL A 4 -2.59 0.90 -34.22
CA VAL A 4 -2.60 1.18 -32.78
C VAL A 4 -2.18 2.64 -32.61
N ILE A 5 -3.15 3.52 -32.30
CA ILE A 5 -2.87 4.90 -31.94
C ILE A 5 -2.42 4.88 -30.49
N ILE A 6 -1.11 4.83 -30.28
CA ILE A 6 -0.52 5.12 -28.97
C ILE A 6 -0.71 6.61 -28.73
N LYS A 7 -1.75 7.00 -27.98
CA LYS A 7 -1.84 8.35 -27.44
C LYS A 7 -0.74 8.49 -26.38
N LYS A 8 0.38 9.09 -26.75
CA LYS A 8 1.32 9.62 -25.77
C LYS A 8 0.56 10.57 -24.86
N TYR A 9 0.43 10.22 -23.59
CA TYR A 9 -0.10 11.10 -22.57
C TYR A 9 0.90 12.23 -22.34
N SER A 10 0.68 13.37 -22.98
CA SER A 10 1.28 14.64 -22.57
C SER A 10 0.61 15.02 -21.23
N GLY A 11 1.41 15.32 -20.22
CA GLY A 11 0.99 15.55 -18.85
C GLY A 11 -0.33 16.30 -18.71
N ARG A 12 -1.15 15.87 -17.75
CA ARG A 12 -2.40 16.56 -17.38
C ARG A 12 -2.11 18.03 -17.11
N LYS A 13 -2.78 18.91 -17.82
CA LYS A 13 -2.83 20.34 -17.44
C LYS A 13 -3.41 20.43 -16.03
N ALA A 14 -2.76 21.20 -15.18
CA ALA A 14 -3.29 21.55 -13.85
C ALA A 14 -4.74 22.02 -13.99
N GLY A 15 -5.69 21.25 -13.44
CA GLY A 15 -7.12 21.60 -13.49
C GLY A 15 -8.11 20.45 -13.44
N ASN A 16 -7.73 19.20 -13.74
CA ASN A 16 -8.64 18.07 -13.66
C ASN A 16 -8.15 17.09 -12.59
N THR A 17 -8.73 17.19 -11.38
CA THR A 17 -8.38 16.39 -10.20
C THR A 17 -9.13 15.04 -10.13
N GLU A 18 -10.01 14.75 -11.10
CA GLU A 18 -10.75 13.49 -11.13
C GLU A 18 -9.97 12.40 -11.85
N SER A 19 -9.81 11.27 -11.18
CA SER A 19 -9.23 10.06 -11.78
C SER A 19 -10.19 9.46 -12.81
N LYS A 20 -9.65 8.91 -13.90
CA LYS A 20 -10.42 8.09 -14.84
C LYS A 20 -10.72 6.69 -14.29
N PHE A 21 -10.10 6.30 -13.19
CA PHE A 21 -10.30 5.00 -12.53
C PHE A 21 -11.20 5.16 -11.32
N GLN A 22 -12.14 4.24 -11.18
CA GLN A 22 -13.06 4.25 -10.06
C GLN A 22 -12.31 4.12 -8.72
N ASN A 23 -12.72 4.93 -7.74
CA ASN A 23 -12.14 4.95 -6.39
C ASN A 23 -10.65 5.36 -6.30
N MET A 24 -10.06 5.91 -7.34
CA MET A 24 -8.73 6.49 -7.25
C MET A 24 -8.81 8.00 -6.96
N VAL A 25 -8.05 8.44 -6.00
CA VAL A 25 -7.95 9.83 -5.54
C VAL A 25 -6.62 10.41 -5.95
N PHE A 26 -6.63 11.56 -6.60
CA PHE A 26 -5.41 12.31 -6.86
C PHE A 26 -4.79 12.82 -5.57
N VAL A 27 -3.53 12.53 -5.37
CA VAL A 27 -2.71 13.00 -4.25
C VAL A 27 -1.55 13.80 -4.82
N GLN A 28 -1.58 15.10 -4.55
CA GLN A 28 -0.47 15.98 -4.92
C GLN A 28 0.79 15.56 -4.20
N GLY A 29 1.88 15.46 -4.92
CA GLY A 29 3.20 15.23 -4.37
C GLY A 29 3.70 16.41 -3.54
N GLY A 30 4.77 16.19 -2.82
CA GLY A 30 5.38 17.20 -1.96
C GLY A 30 6.65 16.69 -1.31
N LYS A 31 7.18 17.51 -0.39
CA LYS A 31 8.33 17.14 0.43
C LYS A 31 7.94 17.15 1.89
N TYR A 32 8.37 16.16 2.62
CA TYR A 32 8.18 16.05 4.05
C TYR A 32 9.27 15.20 4.68
N GLN A 33 9.45 15.30 5.98
CA GLN A 33 10.30 14.40 6.72
C GLN A 33 9.45 13.24 7.25
N PRO A 34 9.65 12.00 6.72
CA PRO A 34 8.97 10.82 7.26
C PRO A 34 9.35 10.57 8.72
N SER A 35 8.45 9.95 9.48
CA SER A 35 8.68 9.64 10.90
C SER A 35 9.92 8.77 11.16
N PHE A 36 10.39 8.07 10.17
CA PHE A 36 11.50 7.12 10.21
C PHE A 36 12.78 7.62 9.50
N ALA A 37 12.79 8.83 8.98
CA ALA A 37 13.94 9.40 8.25
C ALA A 37 14.43 10.69 8.90
N ASP A 38 15.76 10.88 8.86
CA ASP A 38 16.40 12.10 9.37
C ASP A 38 16.37 13.25 8.33
N GLU A 39 15.97 12.96 7.09
CA GLU A 39 15.95 13.90 5.96
C GLU A 39 14.58 13.95 5.30
N GLU A 40 14.29 15.09 4.67
CA GLU A 40 13.11 15.22 3.82
C GLU A 40 13.17 14.24 2.64
N LYS A 41 12.00 13.67 2.32
CA LYS A 41 11.79 12.82 1.14
C LYS A 41 10.77 13.49 0.21
N GLU A 42 10.92 13.26 -1.08
CA GLU A 42 10.02 13.75 -2.10
C GLU A 42 9.04 12.64 -2.50
N VAL A 43 7.77 13.01 -2.54
CA VAL A 43 6.69 12.18 -3.09
C VAL A 43 6.22 12.84 -4.40
N PHE A 44 6.11 12.04 -5.46
CA PHE A 44 5.56 12.50 -6.72
C PHE A 44 4.03 12.54 -6.69
N ASN A 45 3.42 13.15 -7.69
CA ASN A 45 1.99 13.06 -7.87
C ASN A 45 1.58 11.60 -8.10
N ILE A 46 0.64 11.13 -7.33
CA ILE A 46 0.13 9.76 -7.42
C ILE A 46 -1.40 9.75 -7.39
N GLU A 47 -1.98 8.68 -7.88
CA GLU A 47 -3.36 8.31 -7.55
C GLU A 47 -3.31 7.21 -6.50
N VAL A 48 -4.16 7.32 -5.49
CA VAL A 48 -4.26 6.37 -4.37
C VAL A 48 -5.68 5.82 -4.32
N CYS A 49 -5.85 4.53 -4.15
CA CYS A 49 -7.17 3.95 -3.97
C CYS A 49 -7.80 4.47 -2.68
N LYS A 50 -9.05 4.92 -2.78
CA LYS A 50 -9.82 5.50 -1.68
C LYS A 50 -9.93 4.58 -0.47
N TYR A 51 -9.96 3.29 -0.71
CA TYR A 51 -10.10 2.22 0.28
C TYR A 51 -8.95 1.21 0.15
N PRO A 52 -8.68 0.41 1.17
CA PRO A 52 -7.99 -0.86 0.99
C PRO A 52 -8.67 -1.69 -0.10
N THR A 53 -7.93 -2.50 -0.85
CA THR A 53 -8.47 -3.35 -1.90
C THR A 53 -9.57 -4.25 -1.34
N THR A 54 -10.82 -4.11 -1.84
CA THR A 54 -11.94 -4.91 -1.35
C THR A 54 -11.99 -6.29 -2.01
N GLN A 55 -12.67 -7.25 -1.36
CA GLN A 55 -12.83 -8.60 -1.90
C GLN A 55 -13.56 -8.60 -3.26
N LYS A 56 -14.51 -7.69 -3.46
CA LYS A 56 -15.21 -7.52 -4.72
C LYS A 56 -14.27 -7.15 -5.86
N ILE A 57 -13.44 -6.10 -5.69
CA ILE A 57 -12.52 -5.66 -6.74
C ILE A 57 -11.34 -6.62 -6.92
N TRP A 58 -10.94 -7.34 -5.87
CA TRP A 58 -9.99 -8.43 -5.96
C TRP A 58 -10.49 -9.53 -6.90
N LEU A 59 -11.74 -9.99 -6.73
CA LEU A 59 -12.35 -11.02 -7.56
C LEU A 59 -12.59 -10.60 -9.03
N GLU A 60 -12.57 -9.31 -9.33
CA GLU A 60 -12.61 -8.84 -10.72
C GLU A 60 -11.33 -9.14 -11.51
N VAL A 61 -10.24 -9.48 -10.81
CA VAL A 61 -8.90 -9.66 -11.37
C VAL A 61 -8.35 -11.04 -11.05
N MET A 62 -8.60 -11.54 -9.83
CA MET A 62 -8.07 -12.81 -9.32
C MET A 62 -9.18 -13.86 -9.30
N GLU A 63 -8.80 -15.11 -9.51
CA GLU A 63 -9.76 -16.23 -9.67
C GLU A 63 -10.42 -16.67 -8.36
N ASN A 64 -9.80 -16.39 -7.22
CA ASN A 64 -10.25 -16.85 -5.91
C ASN A 64 -10.20 -15.73 -4.87
N ASN A 65 -10.98 -15.87 -3.81
CA ASN A 65 -10.96 -14.98 -2.66
C ASN A 65 -10.28 -15.69 -1.46
N PRO A 66 -9.06 -15.28 -1.07
CA PRO A 66 -8.31 -15.92 0.01
C PRO A 66 -8.84 -15.55 1.40
N SER A 67 -9.60 -14.47 1.53
CA SER A 67 -10.01 -13.87 2.81
C SER A 67 -10.69 -14.85 3.74
N GLY A 68 -10.37 -14.80 5.02
CA GLY A 68 -11.04 -15.55 6.06
C GLY A 68 -12.41 -14.97 6.42
N PHE A 69 -12.53 -13.63 6.45
CA PHE A 69 -13.79 -12.93 6.73
C PHE A 69 -14.44 -12.50 5.43
N LYS A 70 -15.47 -13.22 4.99
CA LYS A 70 -16.13 -12.97 3.69
C LYS A 70 -17.03 -11.74 3.70
N GLY A 71 -17.01 -11.00 2.58
CA GLY A 71 -17.89 -9.84 2.33
C GLY A 71 -17.34 -8.97 1.20
N ASP A 72 -18.17 -8.65 0.21
CA ASP A 72 -17.78 -7.92 -0.99
C ASP A 72 -17.09 -6.57 -0.69
N ASN A 73 -17.61 -5.84 0.30
CA ASN A 73 -17.12 -4.54 0.71
C ASN A 73 -16.09 -4.60 1.85
N ARG A 74 -15.72 -5.78 2.32
CA ARG A 74 -14.61 -5.92 3.26
C ARG A 74 -13.28 -5.86 2.52
N PRO A 75 -12.19 -5.42 3.16
CA PRO A 75 -10.87 -5.53 2.55
C PRO A 75 -10.55 -6.99 2.25
N VAL A 76 -9.86 -7.25 1.16
CA VAL A 76 -9.24 -8.55 0.95
C VAL A 76 -8.11 -8.71 1.96
N GLU A 77 -8.07 -9.86 2.63
CA GLU A 77 -7.03 -10.23 3.59
C GLU A 77 -6.55 -11.67 3.35
N THR A 78 -5.58 -12.12 4.09
CA THR A 78 -4.90 -13.40 3.82
C THR A 78 -4.22 -13.39 2.43
N VAL A 79 -3.67 -12.23 2.06
CA VAL A 79 -2.95 -11.97 0.82
C VAL A 79 -1.48 -11.80 1.13
N SER A 80 -0.61 -12.56 0.48
CA SER A 80 0.83 -12.35 0.55
C SER A 80 1.23 -11.07 -0.21
N TRP A 81 2.41 -10.55 0.11
CA TRP A 81 2.99 -9.43 -0.63
C TRP A 81 3.14 -9.75 -2.13
N TRP A 82 3.51 -10.97 -2.47
CA TRP A 82 3.65 -11.44 -3.84
C TRP A 82 2.31 -11.47 -4.60
N GLU A 83 1.25 -11.94 -3.96
CA GLU A 83 -0.10 -11.93 -4.57
C GLU A 83 -0.62 -10.50 -4.76
N ALA A 84 -0.26 -9.58 -3.86
CA ALA A 84 -0.59 -8.17 -4.03
C ALA A 84 0.13 -7.55 -5.25
N LEU A 85 1.39 -7.93 -5.52
CA LEU A 85 2.10 -7.52 -6.74
C LEU A 85 1.48 -8.10 -8.01
N ASP A 86 1.13 -9.40 -8.00
CA ASP A 86 0.47 -10.06 -9.14
C ASP A 86 -0.89 -9.40 -9.44
N TYR A 87 -1.66 -9.12 -8.39
CA TYR A 87 -2.90 -8.35 -8.53
C TYR A 87 -2.68 -6.99 -9.21
N CYS A 88 -1.68 -6.24 -8.76
CA CYS A 88 -1.35 -4.92 -9.35
C CYS A 88 -1.03 -5.04 -10.85
N ASN A 89 -0.25 -6.05 -11.23
CA ASN A 89 0.08 -6.29 -12.63
C ASN A 89 -1.15 -6.65 -13.47
N ARG A 90 -1.93 -7.62 -13.02
CA ARG A 90 -3.17 -8.04 -13.71
C ARG A 90 -4.18 -6.91 -13.81
N LEU A 91 -4.31 -6.09 -12.78
CA LEU A 91 -5.16 -4.91 -12.81
C LEU A 91 -4.66 -3.89 -13.85
N SER A 92 -3.35 -3.70 -13.93
CA SER A 92 -2.74 -2.82 -14.94
C SER A 92 -3.05 -3.31 -16.34
N GLU A 93 -2.86 -4.59 -16.62
CA GLU A 93 -3.19 -5.22 -17.91
C GLU A 93 -4.67 -5.08 -18.26
N LYS A 94 -5.56 -5.32 -17.29
CA LYS A 94 -7.02 -5.16 -17.44
C LYS A 94 -7.39 -3.75 -17.92
N TYR A 95 -6.64 -2.75 -17.49
CA TYR A 95 -6.87 -1.35 -17.87
C TYR A 95 -5.97 -0.85 -19.03
N GLY A 96 -5.21 -1.75 -19.66
CA GLY A 96 -4.31 -1.42 -20.77
C GLY A 96 -3.12 -0.56 -20.36
N LEU A 97 -2.69 -0.66 -19.10
CA LEU A 97 -1.49 -0.02 -18.57
C LEU A 97 -0.34 -1.01 -18.58
N GLU A 98 0.88 -0.51 -18.69
CA GLU A 98 2.07 -1.36 -18.56
C GLU A 98 2.24 -1.83 -17.11
N PRO A 99 2.33 -3.17 -16.85
CA PRO A 99 2.60 -3.69 -15.53
C PRO A 99 3.91 -3.16 -14.95
N VAL A 100 3.91 -2.89 -13.65
CA VAL A 100 5.09 -2.31 -12.97
C VAL A 100 6.13 -3.38 -12.66
N TYR A 101 5.70 -4.61 -12.36
CA TYR A 101 6.57 -5.67 -11.89
C TYR A 101 6.77 -6.75 -12.94
N GLU A 102 8.00 -7.22 -13.11
CA GLU A 102 8.26 -8.43 -13.89
C GLU A 102 8.28 -9.63 -12.94
N LEU A 103 7.17 -10.38 -12.92
CA LEU A 103 6.99 -11.53 -12.05
C LEU A 103 7.23 -12.82 -12.84
N SER A 104 7.96 -13.75 -12.24
CA SER A 104 8.11 -15.11 -12.74
C SER A 104 7.74 -16.12 -11.67
N LYS A 105 7.35 -17.33 -12.09
CA LYS A 105 7.17 -18.45 -11.17
C LYS A 105 8.47 -19.22 -11.03
N SER A 106 8.86 -19.53 -9.79
CA SER A 106 9.93 -20.49 -9.52
C SER A 106 9.53 -21.90 -9.98
N SER A 107 10.48 -22.82 -10.01
CA SER A 107 10.21 -24.26 -10.26
C SER A 107 9.22 -24.86 -9.25
N GLU A 108 9.08 -24.27 -8.08
CA GLU A 108 8.16 -24.68 -7.01
C GLU A 108 6.80 -23.93 -7.07
N GLY A 109 6.57 -23.10 -8.11
CA GLY A 109 5.33 -22.35 -8.29
C GLY A 109 5.26 -21.04 -7.49
N THR A 110 6.32 -20.66 -6.77
CA THR A 110 6.40 -19.39 -6.03
C THR A 110 6.65 -18.24 -6.98
N LEU A 111 5.92 -17.13 -6.81
CA LEU A 111 6.16 -15.92 -7.57
C LEU A 111 7.50 -15.29 -7.18
N MET A 112 8.24 -14.82 -8.17
CA MET A 112 9.53 -14.15 -8.02
C MET A 112 9.55 -12.87 -8.84
N ILE A 113 10.15 -11.79 -8.32
CA ILE A 113 10.50 -10.62 -9.13
C ILE A 113 11.78 -10.94 -9.88
N LYS A 114 11.73 -10.90 -11.21
CA LYS A 114 12.90 -11.06 -12.07
C LYS A 114 13.61 -9.74 -12.28
N GLU A 115 12.86 -8.71 -12.58
CA GLU A 115 13.31 -7.31 -12.74
C GLU A 115 12.14 -6.37 -12.47
N LEU A 116 12.41 -5.16 -11.99
CA LEU A 116 11.52 -4.05 -12.25
C LEU A 116 11.77 -3.61 -13.69
N ARG A 117 10.72 -3.35 -14.47
CA ARG A 117 10.83 -3.04 -15.91
C ARG A 117 11.63 -1.79 -16.22
N GLU A 118 11.97 -0.98 -15.24
CA GLU A 118 13.01 0.04 -15.37
C GLU A 118 14.34 -0.51 -14.89
N LYS A 119 15.30 -0.53 -15.79
CA LYS A 119 16.64 -1.11 -15.65
C LYS A 119 17.49 -0.62 -14.47
N ILE A 120 17.00 0.31 -13.67
CA ILE A 120 17.75 0.86 -12.55
C ILE A 120 16.75 1.20 -11.43
N VAL A 121 16.30 0.21 -10.73
CA VAL A 121 15.86 0.45 -9.38
C VAL A 121 17.01 0.13 -8.47
N SER A 122 17.94 1.09 -8.31
CA SER A 122 18.83 0.99 -7.18
C SER A 122 18.00 1.04 -5.91
N PRO A 123 18.34 0.28 -4.89
CA PRO A 123 17.63 0.25 -3.61
C PRO A 123 17.31 1.64 -3.06
N ASP A 124 18.21 2.58 -3.30
CA ASP A 124 18.14 3.96 -2.84
C ASP A 124 17.22 4.85 -3.68
N LYS A 125 16.70 4.37 -4.81
CA LYS A 125 16.04 5.17 -5.85
C LYS A 125 14.84 4.48 -6.48
N ALA A 126 14.17 3.55 -5.80
CA ALA A 126 12.88 3.02 -6.27
C ALA A 126 11.85 4.15 -6.29
N ASN A 127 12.07 5.07 -7.21
CA ASN A 127 11.07 6.04 -7.55
C ASN A 127 10.31 5.46 -8.74
N PHE A 128 9.10 5.10 -8.54
CA PHE A 128 8.22 4.64 -9.60
C PHE A 128 7.79 5.77 -10.56
N LYS A 129 8.63 6.81 -10.72
CA LYS A 129 8.31 8.05 -11.42
C LYS A 129 7.88 7.83 -12.88
N ASN A 130 8.47 6.85 -13.53
CA ASN A 130 8.20 6.59 -14.95
C ASN A 130 7.27 5.40 -15.17
N THR A 131 6.68 4.84 -14.11
CA THR A 131 5.69 3.77 -14.21
C THR A 131 4.29 4.33 -14.34
N GLU A 132 3.42 3.66 -15.10
CA GLU A 132 2.01 4.05 -15.25
C GLU A 132 1.03 3.05 -14.63
N GLY A 133 1.48 1.83 -14.40
CA GLY A 133 0.68 0.75 -13.86
C GLY A 133 0.34 0.92 -12.38
N PHE A 134 -0.61 0.09 -11.92
CA PHE A 134 -0.92 -0.02 -10.50
C PHE A 134 0.20 -0.75 -9.76
N ARG A 135 0.42 -0.35 -8.52
CA ARG A 135 1.49 -0.87 -7.68
C ARG A 135 1.17 -0.71 -6.19
N LEU A 136 1.96 -1.35 -5.35
CA LEU A 136 1.98 -1.03 -3.92
C LEU A 136 2.60 0.35 -3.70
N PRO A 137 2.18 1.09 -2.66
CA PRO A 137 2.86 2.30 -2.24
C PRO A 137 4.24 1.96 -1.65
N THR A 138 5.17 2.90 -1.74
CA THR A 138 6.33 2.90 -0.86
C THR A 138 5.91 3.34 0.55
N GLU A 139 6.72 3.05 1.58
CA GLU A 139 6.44 3.50 2.95
C GLU A 139 6.38 5.03 3.03
N VAL A 140 7.24 5.72 2.28
CA VAL A 140 7.25 7.18 2.16
C VAL A 140 5.94 7.70 1.57
N GLU A 141 5.46 7.11 0.48
CA GLU A 141 4.18 7.49 -0.13
C GLU A 141 3.00 7.18 0.79
N TRP A 142 3.04 6.02 1.47
CA TRP A 142 1.99 5.61 2.38
C TRP A 142 1.83 6.61 3.54
N GLU A 143 2.93 6.97 4.19
CA GLU A 143 2.89 7.93 5.32
C GLU A 143 2.43 9.32 4.85
N TRP A 144 2.87 9.75 3.65
CA TRP A 144 2.41 11.00 3.04
C TRP A 144 0.90 11.07 2.87
N PHE A 145 0.32 10.09 2.19
CA PHE A 145 -1.13 10.14 1.94
C PHE A 145 -1.96 9.81 3.18
N ALA A 146 -1.48 8.94 4.08
CA ALA A 146 -2.16 8.66 5.33
C ALA A 146 -2.22 9.88 6.24
N SER A 147 -1.18 10.72 6.25
CA SER A 147 -1.17 12.01 6.96
C SER A 147 -2.05 13.08 6.29
N GLY A 148 -2.60 12.81 5.11
CA GLY A 148 -3.47 13.74 4.39
C GLY A 148 -2.74 14.64 3.39
N GLY A 149 -1.44 14.40 3.12
CA GLY A 149 -0.64 15.05 2.10
C GLY A 149 -0.59 16.57 2.22
N GLN A 150 -0.40 17.25 1.08
CA GLN A 150 -0.33 18.70 1.00
C GLN A 150 -1.56 19.40 1.64
N LYS A 151 -2.74 18.79 1.47
CA LYS A 151 -4.00 19.30 2.00
C LYS A 151 -4.01 19.37 3.53
N ALA A 152 -3.45 18.36 4.20
CA ALA A 152 -3.34 18.36 5.66
C ALA A 152 -2.29 19.36 6.17
N ILE A 153 -1.20 19.59 5.42
CA ILE A 153 -0.22 20.65 5.72
C ILE A 153 -0.92 22.01 5.71
N GLU A 154 -1.68 22.30 4.66
CA GLU A 154 -2.42 23.57 4.52
C GLU A 154 -3.47 23.77 5.62
N GLN A 155 -4.03 22.69 6.14
CA GLN A 155 -5.03 22.72 7.22
C GLN A 155 -4.42 22.63 8.63
N GLY A 156 -3.10 22.45 8.76
CA GLY A 156 -2.42 22.28 10.04
C GLY A 156 -2.73 20.95 10.75
N THR A 157 -3.12 19.92 10.00
CA THR A 157 -3.55 18.60 10.51
C THR A 157 -2.62 17.45 10.12
N PHE A 158 -1.51 17.75 9.45
CA PHE A 158 -0.57 16.74 8.95
C PHE A 158 0.03 15.86 10.05
N ASN A 159 0.19 16.39 11.25
CA ASN A 159 0.77 15.70 12.40
C ASN A 159 -0.25 14.97 13.29
N TYR A 160 -1.44 14.67 12.76
CA TYR A 160 -2.38 13.83 13.50
C TYR A 160 -1.79 12.41 13.72
N ILE A 161 -2.12 11.83 14.86
CA ILE A 161 -1.64 10.49 15.23
C ILE A 161 -2.19 9.42 14.29
N TYR A 162 -3.47 9.54 13.95
CA TYR A 162 -4.19 8.62 13.06
C TYR A 162 -4.63 9.34 11.79
N SER A 163 -4.90 8.60 10.76
CA SER A 163 -5.27 9.15 9.45
C SER A 163 -6.61 9.90 9.53
N GLY A 164 -6.53 11.21 9.64
CA GLY A 164 -7.68 12.13 9.68
C GLY A 164 -8.11 12.61 11.05
N SER A 165 -7.56 12.10 12.17
CA SER A 165 -7.91 12.55 13.53
C SER A 165 -6.84 12.16 14.57
N ASN A 166 -6.84 12.85 15.72
CA ASN A 166 -6.14 12.40 16.92
C ASN A 166 -6.99 11.45 17.79
N ASN A 167 -8.28 11.31 17.48
CA ASN A 167 -9.17 10.34 18.12
C ASN A 167 -9.32 9.11 17.22
N ILE A 168 -8.78 7.98 17.67
CA ILE A 168 -8.78 6.72 16.90
C ILE A 168 -10.20 6.23 16.61
N ASP A 169 -11.15 6.40 17.52
CA ASP A 169 -12.52 5.90 17.34
C ASP A 169 -13.27 6.53 16.17
N GLU A 170 -12.86 7.72 15.75
CA GLU A 170 -13.43 8.38 14.57
C GLU A 170 -13.01 7.74 13.25
N VAL A 171 -11.80 7.18 13.18
CA VAL A 171 -11.11 6.88 11.92
C VAL A 171 -10.70 5.42 11.74
N ALA A 172 -10.70 4.61 12.81
CA ALA A 172 -10.16 3.26 12.77
C ALA A 172 -11.13 2.20 13.30
N TRP A 173 -11.04 1.01 12.70
CA TRP A 173 -11.52 -0.25 13.26
C TRP A 173 -10.32 -0.97 13.87
N TYR A 174 -10.31 -1.16 15.19
CA TYR A 174 -9.19 -1.70 15.95
C TYR A 174 -9.69 -2.52 17.15
N TYR A 175 -8.81 -3.18 17.87
CA TYR A 175 -9.15 -4.19 18.89
C TYR A 175 -10.23 -3.73 19.90
N GLU A 176 -10.21 -2.47 20.34
CA GLU A 176 -11.11 -1.99 21.38
C GLU A 176 -12.53 -1.64 20.86
N ASN A 177 -12.74 -1.54 19.51
CA ASN A 177 -14.04 -1.13 18.97
C ASN A 177 -14.68 -2.08 17.95
N ILE A 178 -14.09 -3.27 17.71
CA ILE A 178 -14.61 -4.24 16.72
C ILE A 178 -15.61 -5.25 17.28
N GLY A 179 -15.94 -5.18 18.56
CA GLY A 179 -16.84 -6.12 19.24
C GLY A 179 -16.10 -7.11 20.13
N LYS A 180 -16.82 -8.16 20.56
CA LYS A 180 -16.24 -9.21 21.40
C LYS A 180 -15.35 -10.14 20.59
N PHE A 181 -14.38 -10.78 21.24
CA PHE A 181 -13.34 -11.60 20.63
C PHE A 181 -13.85 -12.63 19.61
N ASP A 182 -15.00 -13.27 19.87
CA ASP A 182 -15.57 -14.29 18.96
C ASP A 182 -16.21 -13.71 17.69
N ASP A 183 -16.56 -12.40 17.70
CA ASP A 183 -17.16 -11.70 16.56
C ASP A 183 -16.17 -10.73 15.88
N ALA A 184 -14.96 -10.65 16.43
CA ALA A 184 -13.94 -9.72 15.95
C ALA A 184 -13.47 -10.08 14.52
N SER A 185 -13.54 -9.12 13.62
CA SER A 185 -13.23 -9.32 12.21
C SER A 185 -12.93 -8.01 11.51
N THR A 186 -12.41 -8.07 10.28
CA THR A 186 -12.38 -6.91 9.39
C THR A 186 -13.79 -6.33 9.26
N GLN A 187 -13.89 -5.04 8.99
CA GLN A 187 -15.16 -4.35 8.75
C GLN A 187 -15.27 -3.91 7.29
N GLU A 188 -16.47 -3.60 6.82
CA GLU A 188 -16.65 -3.00 5.51
C GLU A 188 -15.89 -1.67 5.42
N VAL A 189 -15.28 -1.40 4.27
CA VAL A 189 -14.47 -0.20 4.08
C VAL A 189 -15.32 1.06 4.05
N GLY A 190 -14.76 2.18 4.51
CA GLY A 190 -15.38 3.50 4.40
C GLY A 190 -16.45 3.80 5.43
N LEU A 191 -16.60 3.02 6.47
CA LEU A 191 -17.60 3.24 7.53
C LEU A 191 -17.14 4.23 8.61
N LYS A 192 -15.85 4.48 8.71
CA LYS A 192 -15.26 5.49 9.59
C LYS A 192 -15.00 6.79 8.82
N LYS A 193 -14.55 7.83 9.51
CA LYS A 193 -14.23 9.12 8.90
C LYS A 193 -12.97 9.02 8.01
N SER A 194 -13.02 9.66 6.85
CA SER A 194 -11.85 9.78 5.97
C SER A 194 -10.85 10.82 6.47
N ASN A 195 -9.63 10.75 5.94
CA ASN A 195 -8.67 11.83 6.11
C ASN A 195 -8.96 13.02 5.15
N GLN A 196 -8.09 14.02 5.15
CA GLN A 196 -8.23 15.26 4.36
C GLN A 196 -8.27 15.04 2.85
N LEU A 197 -7.71 13.93 2.37
CA LEU A 197 -7.73 13.53 0.96
C LEU A 197 -9.00 12.72 0.59
N GLY A 198 -9.83 12.36 1.57
CA GLY A 198 -10.97 11.48 1.37
C GLY A 198 -10.59 10.00 1.33
N LEU A 199 -9.42 9.62 1.87
CA LEU A 199 -8.99 8.23 2.02
C LEU A 199 -9.51 7.66 3.34
N TYR A 200 -9.96 6.42 3.31
CA TYR A 200 -10.55 5.71 4.45
C TYR A 200 -9.67 4.55 4.87
N ASP A 201 -9.83 4.13 6.13
CA ASP A 201 -9.22 2.91 6.68
C ASP A 201 -7.67 2.86 6.53
N CYS A 202 -7.01 4.03 6.48
CA CYS A 202 -5.55 4.09 6.58
C CYS A 202 -5.06 3.88 8.03
N SER A 203 -5.96 3.88 9.01
CA SER A 203 -5.72 3.45 10.38
C SER A 203 -6.70 2.34 10.72
N GLY A 204 -6.19 1.18 11.15
CA GLY A 204 -6.98 0.01 11.50
C GLY A 204 -7.51 -0.80 10.30
N ASN A 205 -8.51 -1.61 10.52
CA ASN A 205 -9.12 -2.58 9.63
C ASN A 205 -8.13 -3.67 9.17
N VAL A 206 -7.21 -3.38 8.25
CA VAL A 206 -6.12 -4.30 7.85
C VAL A 206 -4.80 -3.56 7.79
N TRP A 207 -3.72 -4.23 8.15
CA TRP A 207 -2.38 -3.80 7.78
C TRP A 207 -2.28 -3.71 6.26
N GLU A 208 -1.66 -2.65 5.76
CA GLU A 208 -1.46 -2.44 4.33
C GLU A 208 -0.02 -2.72 3.94
N TRP A 209 0.19 -3.66 3.02
CA TRP A 209 1.50 -3.94 2.45
C TRP A 209 2.06 -2.71 1.74
N CYS A 210 3.32 -2.38 2.06
CA CYS A 210 4.14 -1.46 1.27
C CYS A 210 5.17 -2.25 0.45
N TYR A 211 5.75 -1.57 -0.54
CA TYR A 211 6.75 -2.18 -1.41
C TYR A 211 8.07 -2.47 -0.67
N ASP A 212 8.39 -1.69 0.34
CA ASP A 212 9.68 -1.65 1.02
C ASP A 212 10.04 -2.94 1.76
N THR A 213 11.34 -3.26 1.77
CA THR A 213 11.92 -4.37 2.53
C THR A 213 12.39 -3.90 3.91
N ILE A 214 12.72 -4.89 4.73
CA ILE A 214 13.36 -4.69 6.03
C ILE A 214 14.62 -5.52 6.05
N GLU A 215 15.70 -4.93 6.53
CA GLU A 215 16.93 -5.64 6.87
C GLU A 215 17.00 -5.90 8.37
N PHE A 216 17.56 -7.06 8.71
CA PHE A 216 18.01 -7.37 10.05
C PHE A 216 19.53 -7.22 10.08
N ASP A 217 20.06 -6.81 11.21
CA ASP A 217 21.50 -6.86 11.45
C ASP A 217 21.96 -8.30 11.80
N GLU A 218 23.25 -8.46 12.00
CA GLU A 218 23.85 -9.75 12.36
C GLU A 218 23.40 -10.32 13.71
N ASN A 219 22.74 -9.48 14.55
CA ASN A 219 22.16 -9.89 15.83
C ASN A 219 20.67 -10.26 15.71
N GLY A 220 20.07 -10.13 14.52
CA GLY A 220 18.65 -10.33 14.27
C GLY A 220 17.78 -9.15 14.70
N ASP A 221 18.39 -8.02 15.07
CA ASP A 221 17.66 -6.78 15.35
C ASP A 221 17.36 -6.02 14.04
N TYR A 222 16.22 -5.33 14.01
CA TYR A 222 15.90 -4.47 12.87
C TYR A 222 17.02 -3.45 12.68
N LYS A 223 17.67 -3.49 11.53
CA LYS A 223 18.45 -2.34 11.11
C LYS A 223 17.50 -1.16 11.01
N ASN A 224 17.62 -0.25 11.96
CA ASN A 224 16.90 1.00 11.94
C ASN A 224 17.47 1.79 10.77
N ILE A 225 16.84 1.65 9.60
CA ILE A 225 17.26 2.32 8.37
C ILE A 225 16.85 3.77 8.53
N LYS A 226 17.72 4.55 9.20
CA LYS A 226 17.49 5.97 9.47
C LYS A 226 17.29 6.81 8.20
N ASN A 227 17.67 6.30 7.04
CA ASN A 227 17.76 7.10 5.81
C ASN A 227 16.61 6.86 4.83
N GLY A 228 15.56 6.12 5.19
CA GLY A 228 14.43 5.87 4.29
C GLY A 228 14.85 5.24 2.95
N ASN A 229 16.00 4.58 2.93
CA ASN A 229 16.49 3.90 1.75
C ASN A 229 15.61 2.68 1.50
N LEU A 230 15.07 2.61 0.31
CA LEU A 230 14.33 1.45 -0.19
C LEU A 230 15.36 0.38 -0.54
N TYR A 231 15.65 -0.53 0.39
CA TYR A 231 16.51 -1.67 0.06
C TYR A 231 15.70 -2.68 -0.75
N MET A 232 16.03 -2.74 -2.02
CA MET A 232 15.70 -3.89 -2.85
C MET A 232 16.88 -4.84 -2.78
N TYR A 233 16.78 -5.87 -1.96
CA TYR A 233 17.68 -7.00 -2.14
C TYR A 233 17.33 -7.68 -3.47
N GLU A 234 18.34 -8.01 -4.25
CA GLU A 234 18.22 -9.08 -5.23
C GLU A 234 17.80 -10.32 -4.44
N ALA A 235 16.51 -10.54 -4.36
CA ALA A 235 15.95 -11.57 -3.49
C ALA A 235 16.08 -12.92 -4.17
N PHE A 236 17.27 -13.50 -4.13
CA PHE A 236 17.48 -14.88 -4.52
C PHE A 236 17.09 -15.88 -3.43
N ASP A 237 16.89 -15.43 -2.19
CA ASP A 237 16.32 -16.25 -1.13
C ASP A 237 15.01 -15.63 -0.61
N LEU A 238 13.91 -16.04 -1.22
CA LEU A 238 12.57 -15.48 -1.02
C LEU A 238 11.88 -15.98 0.24
N SER A 239 12.44 -16.99 0.90
CA SER A 239 11.80 -17.62 2.05
C SER A 239 11.82 -16.73 3.32
N ASN A 240 12.66 -15.69 3.37
CA ASN A 240 12.89 -14.89 4.57
C ASN A 240 12.84 -13.36 4.36
N THR A 241 12.28 -12.85 3.28
CA THR A 241 12.16 -11.40 3.10
C THR A 241 10.99 -10.84 3.89
N TYR A 242 11.27 -9.91 4.79
CA TYR A 242 10.24 -9.13 5.47
C TYR A 242 9.92 -7.88 4.68
N ARG A 243 8.63 -7.52 4.62
CA ARG A 243 8.12 -6.35 3.95
C ARG A 243 7.43 -5.43 4.94
N ARG A 244 7.46 -4.13 4.64
CA ARG A 244 6.77 -3.12 5.45
C ARG A 244 5.27 -3.30 5.36
N VAL A 245 4.63 -3.09 6.51
CA VAL A 245 3.18 -2.94 6.64
C VAL A 245 2.88 -1.72 7.49
N LYS A 246 1.81 -1.03 7.17
CA LYS A 246 1.42 0.23 7.80
C LYS A 246 -0.05 0.19 8.22
N GLY A 247 -0.41 1.06 9.17
CA GLY A 247 -1.79 1.37 9.52
C GLY A 247 -2.42 0.55 10.64
N GLY A 248 -1.84 -0.58 11.04
CA GLY A 248 -2.49 -1.47 12.01
C GLY A 248 -3.68 -2.23 11.44
N SER A 249 -4.33 -3.02 12.27
CA SER A 249 -5.48 -3.83 11.85
C SER A 249 -6.56 -3.90 12.92
N TRP A 250 -7.67 -4.55 12.58
CA TRP A 250 -8.79 -4.85 13.49
C TRP A 250 -8.35 -5.54 14.78
N GLY A 251 -7.28 -6.32 14.79
CA GLY A 251 -6.80 -7.07 15.95
C GLY A 251 -5.67 -6.38 16.73
N ASN A 252 -5.29 -5.15 16.36
CA ASN A 252 -4.20 -4.42 16.99
C ASN A 252 -4.71 -3.33 17.92
N GLY A 253 -3.88 -2.94 18.88
CA GLY A 253 -4.16 -1.82 19.78
C GLY A 253 -3.93 -0.47 19.08
N ASN A 254 -4.30 0.59 19.77
CA ASN A 254 -4.24 1.96 19.28
C ASN A 254 -2.85 2.39 18.77
N LYS A 255 -1.79 1.95 19.44
CA LYS A 255 -0.41 2.31 19.07
C LYS A 255 -0.02 1.83 17.69
N ASP A 256 -0.47 0.63 17.31
CA ASP A 256 -0.15 0.02 16.03
C ASP A 256 -0.88 0.71 14.86
N CYS A 257 -2.05 1.32 15.16
CA CYS A 257 -2.85 2.04 14.17
C CYS A 257 -2.37 3.47 13.89
N ALA A 258 -1.34 3.94 14.60
CA ALA A 258 -0.76 5.26 14.38
C ALA A 258 -0.02 5.32 13.03
N ILE A 259 -0.12 6.46 12.34
CA ILE A 259 0.51 6.67 11.00
C ILE A 259 2.01 6.39 11.06
N PHE A 260 2.70 6.82 12.13
CA PHE A 260 4.13 6.66 12.30
C PHE A 260 4.54 5.25 12.75
N HIS A 261 3.60 4.38 13.12
CA HIS A 261 3.95 3.00 13.50
C HIS A 261 4.43 2.22 12.29
N ARG A 262 5.50 1.44 12.49
CA ARG A 262 6.17 0.68 11.44
C ARG A 262 6.09 -0.81 11.75
N GLY A 263 5.17 -1.50 11.12
CA GLY A 263 5.07 -2.95 11.17
C GLY A 263 5.89 -3.65 10.08
N CYS A 264 6.03 -4.94 10.21
CA CYS A 264 6.61 -5.80 9.18
C CYS A 264 6.05 -7.21 9.23
N ASN A 265 6.07 -7.89 8.09
CA ASN A 265 5.75 -9.31 8.04
C ASN A 265 6.50 -9.99 6.89
N GLN A 266 6.58 -11.32 6.93
CA GLN A 266 7.17 -12.11 5.85
C GLN A 266 6.36 -11.97 4.57
N ALA A 267 7.06 -11.87 3.44
CA ALA A 267 6.43 -11.71 2.12
C ALA A 267 5.61 -12.92 1.66
N ILE A 268 5.92 -14.09 2.21
CA ILE A 268 5.27 -15.37 1.88
C ILE A 268 4.12 -15.68 2.82
N ASN A 269 3.12 -16.36 2.28
CA ASN A 269 1.86 -16.67 2.96
C ASN A 269 2.03 -17.85 3.95
N VAL A 270 1.87 -17.59 5.24
CA VAL A 270 1.61 -18.61 6.25
C VAL A 270 0.14 -18.49 6.65
N LYS A 271 -0.72 -19.31 6.07
CA LYS A 271 -2.20 -19.17 6.01
C LYS A 271 -2.95 -18.87 7.32
N GLU A 272 -2.38 -19.11 8.48
CA GLU A 272 -3.10 -18.99 9.75
C GLU A 272 -3.01 -17.61 10.42
N TYR A 273 -2.05 -16.76 10.03
CA TYR A 273 -1.80 -15.45 10.67
C TYR A 273 -2.13 -14.24 9.80
N PHE A 274 -2.62 -14.43 8.56
CA PHE A 274 -2.72 -13.34 7.57
C PHE A 274 -4.07 -12.60 7.51
N ARG A 275 -5.04 -12.95 8.34
CA ARG A 275 -6.35 -12.22 8.40
C ARG A 275 -6.24 -10.76 8.81
N TYR A 276 -5.04 -10.31 9.12
CA TYR A 276 -4.72 -8.94 9.48
C TYR A 276 -4.16 -8.13 8.32
N PHE A 277 -3.74 -8.77 7.22
CA PHE A 277 -2.94 -8.15 6.17
C PHE A 277 -3.69 -8.12 4.84
N GLY A 278 -3.85 -6.91 4.35
CA GLY A 278 -4.35 -6.57 3.02
C GLY A 278 -3.42 -5.54 2.36
N PHE A 279 -3.94 -4.75 1.45
CA PHE A 279 -3.15 -3.74 0.76
C PHE A 279 -4.03 -2.67 0.11
N ARG A 280 -3.41 -1.55 -0.21
CA ARG A 280 -3.98 -0.46 -1.00
C ARG A 280 -3.12 -0.24 -2.23
N ILE A 281 -3.75 -0.01 -3.37
CA ILE A 281 -3.02 0.27 -4.61
C ILE A 281 -2.83 1.76 -4.81
N VAL A 282 -1.71 2.07 -5.47
CA VAL A 282 -1.38 3.41 -5.98
C VAL A 282 -0.93 3.31 -7.42
N ARG A 283 -0.82 4.45 -8.10
CA ARG A 283 -0.12 4.58 -9.39
C ARG A 283 0.52 5.96 -9.50
N THR A 284 1.59 6.04 -10.25
CA THR A 284 2.25 7.30 -10.59
C THR A 284 1.50 8.02 -11.72
N ILE A 285 1.53 9.37 -11.73
CA ILE A 285 0.85 10.18 -12.73
C ILE A 285 1.88 11.02 -13.49
#